data_ce392b7eab4c4b6ed02eb62b27cc4e1f
#
_entry.id   ce392b7eab4c4b6ed02eb62b27cc4e1f
#
_cell.length_a   1.000
_cell.length_b   1.000
_cell.length_c   1.000
_cell.angle_alpha   90.00
_cell.angle_beta   90.00
_cell.angle_gamma   90.00
#
_symmetry.space_group_name_H-M   'P 1'
#
loop_
_entity.id
_entity.type
_entity.pdbx_description
1 polymer ?
#
loop_
_entity_poly.entity_id
_entity_poly.type
_entity_poly.pdbx_seq_one_letter_code
_entity_poly.pdbx_strand_id
1 'polypeptide(L)'
;MATILLVEDNEFNRDMLSRRLIKIGFKIAVAVDGVESVQLAKTVLPDLILMDMSLPVMDGWEATLQIKADPLTRHIPVIALTAHAMGEDRQKALDSGCDEYDTKPIELPRLLSKIHKFLE
;
A
#
# COMPACT_ATOMS: atom_id res chain seq x y z
N MET A 1 11.15 -5.36 13.89
CA MET A 1 10.12 -5.82 12.97
C MET A 1 9.54 -4.68 12.17
N ALA A 2 9.41 -4.88 10.88
CA ALA A 2 8.86 -3.85 10.01
C ALA A 2 7.35 -3.70 10.23
N THR A 3 6.87 -2.47 10.13
CA THR A 3 5.46 -2.13 10.20
C THR A 3 4.97 -1.79 8.79
N ILE A 4 3.90 -2.47 8.37
CA ILE A 4 3.28 -2.24 7.08
C ILE A 4 1.90 -1.63 7.29
N LEU A 5 1.61 -0.54 6.60
CA LEU A 5 0.27 0.03 6.54
C LEU A 5 -0.45 -0.60 5.34
N LEU A 6 -1.50 -1.37 5.61
CA LEU A 6 -2.32 -1.97 4.57
C LEU A 6 -3.57 -1.14 4.38
N VAL A 7 -3.76 -0.62 3.17
CA VAL A 7 -4.91 0.20 2.82
C VAL A 7 -5.81 -0.59 1.89
N GLU A 8 -6.96 -1.03 2.38
CA GLU A 8 -7.89 -1.88 1.67
C GLU A 8 -9.28 -1.67 2.24
N ASP A 9 -10.26 -1.32 1.41
CA ASP A 9 -11.63 -1.06 1.86
C ASP A 9 -12.46 -2.32 2.05
N ASN A 10 -12.14 -3.42 1.36
CA ASN A 10 -12.86 -4.67 1.50
C ASN A 10 -12.42 -5.40 2.77
N GLU A 11 -13.34 -5.57 3.72
CA GLU A 11 -13.03 -6.17 5.01
C GLU A 11 -12.44 -7.57 4.89
N PHE A 12 -13.00 -8.40 4.02
CA PHE A 12 -12.53 -9.77 3.83
C PHE A 12 -11.10 -9.80 3.29
N ASN A 13 -10.82 -9.01 2.26
CA ASN A 13 -9.49 -8.95 1.67
C ASN A 13 -8.47 -8.36 2.64
N ARG A 14 -8.86 -7.32 3.36
CA ARG A 14 -8.01 -6.68 4.37
C ARG A 14 -7.64 -7.64 5.48
N ASP A 15 -8.64 -8.34 6.03
CA ASP A 15 -8.43 -9.29 7.10
C ASP A 15 -7.54 -10.46 6.65
N MET A 16 -7.83 -11.01 5.48
CA MET A 16 -7.07 -12.15 4.96
C MET A 16 -5.60 -11.81 4.74
N LEU A 17 -5.31 -10.70 4.10
CA LEU A 17 -3.94 -10.29 3.83
C LEU A 17 -3.22 -9.89 5.12
N SER A 18 -3.89 -9.17 6.02
CA SER A 18 -3.32 -8.81 7.32
C SER A 18 -2.86 -10.03 8.09
N ARG A 19 -3.72 -11.04 8.19
CA ARG A 19 -3.38 -12.27 8.92
C ARG A 19 -2.17 -12.97 8.34
N ARG A 20 -2.08 -13.04 7.02
CA ARG A 20 -0.95 -13.68 6.36
C ARG A 20 0.36 -12.94 6.63
N LEU A 21 0.32 -11.62 6.57
CA LEU A 21 1.51 -10.80 6.81
C LEU A 21 1.94 -10.83 8.28
N ILE A 22 0.98 -10.81 9.21
CA ILE A 22 1.27 -10.93 10.65
C ILE A 22 1.94 -12.28 10.94
N LYS A 23 1.44 -13.34 10.33
CA LYS A 23 2.00 -14.68 10.51
C LYS A 23 3.45 -14.78 10.05
N ILE A 24 3.82 -14.01 9.05
CA ILE A 24 5.19 -13.96 8.54
C ILE A 24 6.11 -13.16 9.48
N GLY A 25 5.54 -12.27 10.30
CA GLY A 25 6.32 -11.52 11.27
C GLY A 25 6.20 -10.01 11.17
N PHE A 26 5.38 -9.48 10.27
CA PHE A 26 5.19 -8.04 10.16
C PHE A 26 4.20 -7.51 11.17
N LYS A 27 4.38 -6.27 11.58
CA LYS A 27 3.35 -5.53 12.30
C LYS A 27 2.47 -4.85 11.25
N ILE A 28 1.15 -4.92 11.44
CA ILE A 28 0.21 -4.39 10.46
C ILE A 28 -0.67 -3.32 11.09
N ALA A 29 -0.71 -2.16 10.45
CA ALA A 29 -1.75 -1.15 10.66
C ALA A 29 -2.65 -1.18 9.45
N VAL A 30 -3.94 -0.92 9.62
CA VAL A 30 -4.90 -0.96 8.52
C VAL A 30 -5.61 0.37 8.36
N ALA A 31 -5.90 0.72 7.11
CA ALA A 31 -6.72 1.86 6.73
C ALA A 31 -7.79 1.39 5.76
N VAL A 32 -8.95 2.00 5.79
CA VAL A 32 -10.10 1.56 4.99
C VAL A 32 -10.38 2.47 3.80
N ASP A 33 -9.76 3.63 3.74
CA ASP A 33 -9.90 4.55 2.61
C ASP A 33 -8.66 5.42 2.48
N GLY A 34 -8.63 6.26 1.44
CA GLY A 34 -7.47 7.09 1.15
C GLY A 34 -7.23 8.17 2.20
N VAL A 35 -8.27 8.75 2.77
CA VAL A 35 -8.12 9.77 3.81
C VAL A 35 -7.47 9.19 5.05
N GLU A 36 -7.96 8.04 5.50
CA GLU A 36 -7.38 7.37 6.67
C GLU A 36 -5.94 6.95 6.41
N SER A 37 -5.62 6.53 5.18
CA SER A 37 -4.25 6.13 4.83
C SER A 37 -3.28 7.30 4.96
N VAL A 38 -3.66 8.48 4.52
CA VAL A 38 -2.80 9.67 4.65
C VAL A 38 -2.58 10.02 6.11
N GLN A 39 -3.64 9.98 6.93
CA GLN A 39 -3.54 10.26 8.36
C GLN A 39 -2.67 9.24 9.09
N LEU A 40 -2.88 7.96 8.83
CA LEU A 40 -2.11 6.89 9.49
C LEU A 40 -0.65 6.86 9.03
N ALA A 41 -0.37 7.21 7.79
CA ALA A 41 1.01 7.32 7.34
C ALA A 41 1.79 8.32 8.19
N LYS A 42 1.16 9.41 8.59
CA LYS A 42 1.79 10.44 9.43
C LYS A 42 1.94 10.02 10.89
N THR A 43 0.94 9.32 11.43
CA THR A 43 0.93 8.96 12.85
C THR A 43 1.68 7.67 13.14
N VAL A 44 1.56 6.68 12.28
CA VAL A 44 2.22 5.39 12.45
C VAL A 44 3.65 5.41 11.93
N LEU A 45 3.91 6.18 10.87
CA LEU A 45 5.18 6.21 10.14
C LEU A 45 5.64 4.79 9.79
N PRO A 46 4.83 4.06 9.00
CA PRO A 46 5.15 2.68 8.67
C PRO A 46 6.42 2.59 7.82
N ASP A 47 6.99 1.41 7.76
CA ASP A 47 8.16 1.16 6.94
C ASP A 47 7.81 0.96 5.46
N LEU A 48 6.55 0.62 5.19
CA LEU A 48 6.07 0.38 3.84
C LEU A 48 4.54 0.48 3.83
N ILE A 49 3.99 0.91 2.71
CA ILE A 49 2.54 1.02 2.51
C ILE A 49 2.12 0.12 1.34
N LEU A 50 1.12 -0.73 1.59
CA LEU A 50 0.43 -1.47 0.53
C LEU A 50 -0.88 -0.73 0.27
N MET A 51 -0.99 -0.12 -0.92
CA MET A 51 -2.08 0.80 -1.24
C MET A 51 -2.98 0.23 -2.34
N ASP A 52 -4.22 -0.13 -1.97
CA ASP A 52 -5.22 -0.45 -2.98
C ASP A 52 -5.57 0.83 -3.74
N MET A 53 -5.58 0.77 -5.06
CA MET A 53 -5.86 1.93 -5.89
C MET A 53 -7.34 2.22 -6.04
N SER A 54 -8.23 1.23 -5.80
CA SER A 54 -9.67 1.37 -5.91
C SER A 54 -10.32 1.61 -4.56
N LEU A 55 -10.05 2.77 -3.95
CA LEU A 55 -10.54 3.12 -2.63
C LEU A 55 -11.72 4.10 -2.72
N PRO A 56 -12.65 4.05 -1.72
CA PRO A 56 -13.69 5.06 -1.61
C PRO A 56 -13.15 6.35 -1.00
N VAL A 57 -13.93 7.42 -1.09
CA VAL A 57 -13.69 8.76 -0.54
C VAL A 57 -12.51 9.43 -1.24
N MET A 58 -11.31 8.92 -1.04
CA MET A 58 -10.11 9.35 -1.74
C MET A 58 -9.42 8.09 -2.25
N ASP A 59 -9.23 7.98 -3.57
CA ASP A 59 -8.62 6.78 -4.13
C ASP A 59 -7.12 6.69 -3.82
N GLY A 60 -6.53 5.53 -4.16
CA GLY A 60 -5.13 5.28 -3.87
C GLY A 60 -4.16 6.16 -4.65
N TRP A 61 -4.54 6.62 -5.84
CA TRP A 61 -3.73 7.55 -6.63
C TRP A 61 -3.53 8.85 -5.89
N GLU A 62 -4.64 9.47 -5.46
CA GLU A 62 -4.60 10.73 -4.75
C GLU A 62 -3.94 10.60 -3.38
N ALA A 63 -4.24 9.52 -2.66
CA ALA A 63 -3.61 9.27 -1.36
C ALA A 63 -2.08 9.17 -1.51
N THR A 64 -1.60 8.47 -2.54
CA THR A 64 -0.17 8.34 -2.79
C THR A 64 0.46 9.68 -3.12
N LEU A 65 -0.21 10.49 -3.95
CA LEU A 65 0.28 11.84 -4.25
C LEU A 65 0.46 12.66 -2.97
N GLN A 66 -0.52 12.61 -2.07
CA GLN A 66 -0.42 13.35 -0.81
C GLN A 66 0.68 12.83 0.10
N ILE A 67 0.82 11.52 0.20
CA ILE A 67 1.88 10.89 1.00
C ILE A 67 3.26 11.30 0.46
N LYS A 68 3.43 11.29 -0.84
CA LYS A 68 4.71 11.63 -1.48
C LYS A 68 4.99 13.13 -1.49
N ALA A 69 3.98 13.96 -1.32
CA ALA A 69 4.15 15.41 -1.23
C ALA A 69 4.54 15.88 0.19
N ASP A 70 4.31 15.06 1.20
CA ASP A 70 4.58 15.43 2.59
C ASP A 70 6.00 15.03 2.99
N PRO A 71 6.83 15.99 3.46
CA PRO A 71 8.20 15.68 3.89
C PRO A 71 8.30 14.61 4.97
N LEU A 72 7.24 14.44 5.79
CA LEU A 72 7.23 13.44 6.85
C LEU A 72 7.06 12.02 6.33
N THR A 73 6.39 11.86 5.18
CA THR A 73 5.98 10.54 4.70
C THR A 73 6.52 10.19 3.31
N ARG A 74 7.09 11.14 2.59
CA ARG A 74 7.53 10.92 1.21
C ARG A 74 8.59 9.82 1.05
N HIS A 75 9.33 9.52 2.10
CA HIS A 75 10.37 8.49 2.06
C HIS A 75 9.82 7.07 2.21
N ILE A 76 8.55 6.93 2.60
CA ILE A 76 7.94 5.62 2.83
C ILE A 76 7.64 4.96 1.49
N PRO A 77 8.16 3.74 1.23
CA PRO A 77 7.83 3.05 -0.03
C PRO A 77 6.35 2.73 -0.12
N VAL A 78 5.76 2.96 -1.28
CA VAL A 78 4.35 2.64 -1.56
C VAL A 78 4.30 1.63 -2.68
N ILE A 79 3.69 0.47 -2.40
CA ILE A 79 3.42 -0.55 -3.41
C ILE A 79 1.94 -0.45 -3.76
N ALA A 80 1.63 -0.12 -5.01
CA ALA A 80 0.26 -0.04 -5.50
C ALA A 80 -0.30 -1.43 -5.73
N LEU A 81 -1.51 -1.68 -5.24
CA LEU A 81 -2.24 -2.91 -5.53
C LEU A 81 -3.36 -2.57 -6.50
N THR A 82 -3.29 -3.08 -7.71
CA THR A 82 -4.20 -2.70 -8.79
C THR A 82 -4.85 -3.94 -9.43
N ALA A 83 -6.10 -3.78 -9.87
CA ALA A 83 -6.81 -4.83 -10.57
C ALA A 83 -6.28 -5.01 -12.01
N HIS A 84 -5.55 -4.05 -12.54
CA HIS A 84 -5.07 -4.06 -13.91
C HIS A 84 -3.56 -3.81 -13.97
N ALA A 85 -2.84 -4.77 -14.58
CA ALA A 85 -1.38 -4.77 -14.60
C ALA A 85 -0.77 -3.94 -15.70
N MET A 86 -1.55 -3.57 -16.71
CA MET A 86 -1.00 -3.07 -17.98
C MET A 86 -1.60 -1.74 -18.37
N GLY A 87 -0.86 -1.04 -19.24
CA GLY A 87 -1.35 0.18 -19.86
C GLY A 87 -1.44 1.34 -18.89
N GLU A 88 -2.59 2.02 -18.93
CA GLU A 88 -2.80 3.26 -18.20
C GLU A 88 -2.70 3.12 -16.68
N ASP A 89 -3.13 2.00 -16.13
CA ASP A 89 -3.12 1.80 -14.68
C ASP A 89 -1.70 1.69 -14.13
N ARG A 90 -0.83 1.00 -14.87
CA ARG A 90 0.58 0.93 -14.48
C ARG A 90 1.23 2.31 -14.52
N GLN A 91 1.02 3.04 -15.62
CA GLN A 91 1.59 4.36 -15.76
C GLN A 91 1.03 5.31 -14.72
N LYS A 92 -0.26 5.21 -14.44
CA LYS A 92 -0.92 6.03 -13.43
C LYS A 92 -0.35 5.79 -12.03
N ALA A 93 -0.05 4.52 -11.70
CA ALA A 93 0.57 4.19 -10.43
C ALA A 93 1.95 4.85 -10.31
N LEU A 94 2.76 4.74 -11.35
CA LEU A 94 4.08 5.34 -11.35
C LEU A 94 4.02 6.87 -11.30
N ASP A 95 3.09 7.47 -12.04
CA ASP A 95 2.91 8.92 -12.08
C ASP A 95 2.43 9.48 -10.74
N SER A 96 1.71 8.68 -9.94
CA SER A 96 1.28 9.11 -8.60
C SER A 96 2.42 9.04 -7.57
N GLY A 97 3.56 8.49 -7.95
CA GLY A 97 4.73 8.39 -7.08
C GLY A 97 4.90 7.05 -6.39
N CYS A 98 4.14 6.03 -6.78
CA CYS A 98 4.33 4.69 -6.24
C CYS A 98 5.71 4.16 -6.60
N ASP A 99 6.32 3.46 -5.67
CA ASP A 99 7.66 2.90 -5.85
C ASP A 99 7.63 1.56 -6.58
N GLU A 100 6.50 0.86 -6.50
CA GLU A 100 6.29 -0.42 -7.16
C GLU A 100 4.79 -0.65 -7.28
N TYR A 101 4.39 -1.63 -8.08
CA TYR A 101 3.00 -2.06 -8.16
C TYR A 101 2.92 -3.57 -8.16
N ASP A 102 1.77 -4.10 -7.76
CA ASP A 102 1.44 -5.50 -7.90
C ASP A 102 -0.02 -5.62 -8.30
N THR A 103 -0.38 -6.76 -8.88
CA THR A 103 -1.70 -6.96 -9.44
C THR A 103 -2.55 -7.88 -8.57
N LYS A 104 -3.85 -7.64 -8.59
CA LYS A 104 -4.82 -8.56 -8.00
C LYS A 104 -5.19 -9.63 -9.01
N PRO A 105 -5.46 -10.86 -8.58
CA PRO A 105 -5.43 -11.33 -7.20
C PRO A 105 -4.02 -11.40 -6.63
N ILE A 106 -3.91 -11.16 -5.32
CA ILE A 106 -2.63 -11.16 -4.66
C ILE A 106 -2.02 -12.56 -4.64
N GLU A 107 -0.79 -12.66 -5.12
CA GLU A 107 0.03 -13.86 -4.99
C GLU A 107 1.11 -13.55 -3.96
N LEU A 108 1.00 -14.16 -2.79
CA LEU A 108 1.81 -13.78 -1.66
C LEU A 108 3.32 -13.89 -1.91
N PRO A 109 3.85 -14.97 -2.53
CA PRO A 109 5.30 -15.02 -2.79
C PRO A 109 5.80 -13.87 -3.65
N ARG A 110 5.03 -13.50 -4.67
CA ARG A 110 5.39 -12.37 -5.54
C ARG A 110 5.36 -11.05 -4.77
N LEU A 111 4.31 -10.83 -3.98
CA LEU A 111 4.19 -9.61 -3.18
C LEU A 111 5.30 -9.53 -2.14
N LEU A 112 5.62 -10.64 -1.46
CA LEU A 112 6.68 -10.67 -0.48
C LEU A 112 8.04 -10.33 -1.08
N SER A 113 8.30 -10.80 -2.29
CA SER A 113 9.54 -10.47 -2.99
C SER A 113 9.68 -8.95 -3.16
N LYS A 114 8.60 -8.28 -3.51
CA LYS A 114 8.57 -6.83 -3.66
C LYS A 114 8.72 -6.11 -2.32
N ILE A 115 8.05 -6.60 -1.29
CA ILE A 115 8.15 -6.04 0.05
C ILE A 115 9.60 -6.12 0.55
N HIS A 116 10.22 -7.27 0.44
CA HIS A 116 11.61 -7.46 0.90
C HIS A 116 12.59 -6.56 0.16
N LYS A 117 12.34 -6.28 -1.10
CA LYS A 117 13.17 -5.38 -1.88
C LYS A 117 13.31 -4.00 -1.25
N PHE A 118 12.26 -3.52 -0.60
CA PHE A 118 12.24 -2.18 -0.01
C PHE A 118 12.60 -2.17 1.48
N LEU A 119 12.54 -3.31 2.16
CA LEU A 119 12.77 -3.39 3.61
C LEU A 119 14.16 -3.89 3.99
N GLU A 120 14.95 -4.28 3.02
CA GLU A 120 16.31 -4.76 3.26
C GLU A 120 17.37 -3.68 3.11
#